data_d0de24d1e56f502deb6fcf532c4cbab3
#
_entry.id   d0de24d1e56f502deb6fcf532c4cbab3
#
_cell.length_a   1.000
_cell.length_b   1.000
_cell.length_c   1.000
_cell.angle_alpha   90.00
_cell.angle_beta   90.00
_cell.angle_gamma   90.00
#
_symmetry.space_group_name_H-M   'P 1'
#
loop_
_entity.id
_entity.type
_entity.pdbx_description
1 polymer ?
#
loop_
_entity_poly.entity_id
_entity_poly.type
_entity_poly.pdbx_seq_one_letter_code
_entity_poly.pdbx_strand_id
1 'polypeptide(L)'
;MNKALIYIHGSGGNIEEADHYRPLFIDYDVIGFDYKSCNPWDARIEFKEYFNTIQKDYDEIIIIANSIGAYFVMCSLNEYDIKKTYFISPIVDMKKLIENMMLWANVSIGELREKKRIETAFGETLDYEYYCYVKDNPLNWNKESYILYGEKDNLTSLETIDSFAKETASHLTIMKDGEHWFHTDEQLKFLDEWIKNTL
;
A
#
# COMPACT_ATOMS: atom_id res chain seq x y z
N MET A 1 -17.84 -20.46 9.02
CA MET A 1 -17.28 -19.09 9.06
C MET A 1 -16.42 -18.95 7.84
N ASN A 2 -16.86 -18.19 6.85
CA ASN A 2 -16.12 -18.00 5.61
C ASN A 2 -15.05 -16.92 5.82
N LYS A 3 -13.82 -17.18 5.41
CA LYS A 3 -12.71 -16.29 5.63
C LYS A 3 -12.04 -15.94 4.30
N ALA A 4 -11.75 -14.67 4.08
CA ALA A 4 -11.01 -14.20 2.91
C ALA A 4 -9.72 -13.50 3.29
N LEU A 5 -8.67 -13.76 2.51
CA LEU A 5 -7.50 -12.93 2.39
C LEU A 5 -7.59 -12.16 1.08
N ILE A 6 -7.68 -10.84 1.16
CA ILE A 6 -7.68 -9.98 -0.02
C ILE A 6 -6.27 -9.44 -0.24
N TYR A 7 -5.67 -9.80 -1.36
CA TYR A 7 -4.38 -9.28 -1.78
C TYR A 7 -4.54 -8.08 -2.71
N ILE A 8 -3.77 -7.02 -2.44
CA ILE A 8 -3.81 -5.76 -3.19
C ILE A 8 -2.40 -5.41 -3.61
N HIS A 9 -2.15 -5.51 -4.91
CA HIS A 9 -0.82 -5.31 -5.50
C HIS A 9 -0.35 -3.85 -5.47
N GLY A 10 0.95 -3.64 -5.64
CA GLY A 10 1.55 -2.33 -5.85
C GLY A 10 1.52 -1.88 -7.31
N SER A 11 2.17 -0.76 -7.62
CA SER A 11 2.36 -0.29 -9.01
C SER A 11 3.11 -1.35 -9.84
N GLY A 12 2.59 -1.67 -11.01
CA GLY A 12 3.16 -2.69 -11.90
C GLY A 12 2.97 -4.14 -11.47
N GLY A 13 2.35 -4.38 -10.30
CA GLY A 13 1.97 -5.72 -9.84
C GLY A 13 0.67 -6.23 -10.48
N ASN A 14 0.24 -7.41 -10.08
CA ASN A 14 -0.97 -8.06 -10.58
C ASN A 14 -1.62 -8.98 -9.53
N ILE A 15 -2.83 -9.47 -9.85
CA ILE A 15 -3.61 -10.32 -8.95
C ILE A 15 -3.01 -11.71 -8.71
N GLU A 16 -2.17 -12.18 -9.62
CA GLU A 16 -1.56 -13.52 -9.54
C GLU A 16 -0.53 -13.61 -8.40
N GLU A 17 0.01 -12.47 -7.97
CA GLU A 17 0.88 -12.39 -6.79
C GLU A 17 0.18 -12.89 -5.52
N ALA A 18 -1.15 -12.90 -5.48
CA ALA A 18 -1.95 -13.48 -4.40
C ALA A 18 -1.66 -14.98 -4.20
N ASP A 19 -1.28 -15.71 -5.25
CA ASP A 19 -1.03 -17.15 -5.19
C ASP A 19 0.14 -17.49 -4.26
N HIS A 20 1.10 -16.56 -4.08
CA HIS A 20 2.19 -16.70 -3.11
C HIS A 20 1.68 -16.93 -1.68
N TYR A 21 0.55 -16.34 -1.33
CA TYR A 21 0.01 -16.39 0.04
C TYR A 21 -0.88 -17.59 0.32
N ARG A 22 -1.35 -18.33 -0.70
CA ARG A 22 -2.22 -19.50 -0.53
C ARG A 22 -1.67 -20.55 0.43
N PRO A 23 -0.39 -20.93 0.37
CA PRO A 23 0.18 -21.91 1.30
C PRO A 23 0.27 -21.42 2.74
N LEU A 24 0.23 -20.09 2.96
CA LEU A 24 0.33 -19.48 4.29
C LEU A 24 -1.05 -19.33 4.96
N PHE A 25 -2.13 -19.26 4.16
CA PHE A 25 -3.50 -19.00 4.61
C PHE A 25 -4.45 -20.12 4.17
N ILE A 26 -4.16 -21.36 4.61
CA ILE A 26 -4.86 -22.58 4.16
C ILE A 26 -6.36 -22.59 4.51
N ASP A 27 -6.79 -21.83 5.53
CA ASP A 27 -8.18 -21.72 5.97
C ASP A 27 -8.91 -20.50 5.38
N TYR A 28 -8.29 -19.80 4.43
CA TYR A 28 -8.82 -18.59 3.80
C TYR A 28 -8.96 -18.77 2.29
N ASP A 29 -10.00 -18.19 1.74
CA ASP A 29 -10.07 -17.94 0.30
C ASP A 29 -9.13 -16.78 -0.03
N VAL A 30 -8.03 -17.07 -0.73
CA VAL A 30 -7.04 -16.06 -1.13
C VAL A 30 -7.43 -15.47 -2.48
N ILE A 31 -7.71 -14.17 -2.50
CA ILE A 31 -8.28 -13.45 -3.63
C ILE A 31 -7.41 -12.24 -3.97
N GLY A 32 -6.92 -12.14 -5.19
CA GLY A 32 -6.30 -10.93 -5.71
C GLY A 32 -7.38 -9.94 -6.16
N PHE A 33 -7.32 -8.70 -5.66
CA PHE A 33 -8.23 -7.63 -6.10
C PHE A 33 -7.67 -6.91 -7.32
N ASP A 34 -8.33 -7.10 -8.48
CA ASP A 34 -7.95 -6.52 -9.77
C ASP A 34 -8.45 -5.09 -9.91
N TYR A 35 -7.98 -4.20 -9.05
CA TYR A 35 -8.33 -2.79 -9.10
C TYR A 35 -7.66 -2.09 -10.29
N LYS A 36 -8.31 -1.02 -10.80
CA LYS A 36 -7.86 -0.24 -11.96
C LYS A 36 -7.52 1.21 -11.62
N SER A 37 -7.85 1.64 -10.43
CA SER A 37 -7.62 3.01 -9.97
C SER A 37 -6.13 3.34 -9.96
N CYS A 38 -5.79 4.53 -10.48
CA CYS A 38 -4.43 5.07 -10.47
C CYS A 38 -4.31 6.30 -9.55
N ASN A 39 -5.37 6.66 -8.84
CA ASN A 39 -5.43 7.82 -7.97
C ASN A 39 -6.35 7.54 -6.76
N PRO A 40 -6.24 8.30 -5.65
CA PRO A 40 -6.98 8.02 -4.43
C PRO A 40 -8.48 8.31 -4.50
N TRP A 41 -8.94 9.22 -5.35
CA TRP A 41 -10.37 9.52 -5.47
C TRP A 41 -11.13 8.41 -6.20
N ASP A 42 -10.56 7.84 -7.27
CA ASP A 42 -11.13 6.68 -7.95
C ASP A 42 -11.02 5.43 -7.08
N ALA A 43 -9.86 5.23 -6.39
CA ALA A 43 -9.66 4.12 -5.48
C ALA A 43 -10.70 4.12 -4.33
N ARG A 44 -11.07 5.29 -3.80
CA ARG A 44 -12.11 5.39 -2.77
C ARG A 44 -13.47 4.85 -3.24
N ILE A 45 -13.79 4.99 -4.50
CA ILE A 45 -15.04 4.47 -5.09
C ILE A 45 -14.90 2.97 -5.33
N GLU A 46 -13.90 2.57 -6.11
CA GLU A 46 -13.68 1.20 -6.54
C GLU A 46 -13.50 0.22 -5.36
N PHE A 47 -12.66 0.60 -4.39
CA PHE A 47 -12.42 -0.23 -3.20
C PHE A 47 -13.69 -0.37 -2.34
N LYS A 48 -14.45 0.71 -2.14
CA LYS A 48 -15.69 0.65 -1.38
C LYS A 48 -16.75 -0.22 -2.07
N GLU A 49 -16.89 -0.11 -3.39
CA GLU A 49 -17.81 -0.95 -4.16
C GLU A 49 -17.43 -2.44 -4.05
N TYR A 50 -16.16 -2.75 -4.20
CA TYR A 50 -15.65 -4.12 -4.05
C TYR A 50 -15.88 -4.66 -2.64
N PHE A 51 -15.48 -3.92 -1.61
CA PHE A 51 -15.60 -4.35 -0.22
C PHE A 51 -17.06 -4.42 0.26
N ASN A 52 -17.94 -3.57 -0.22
CA ASN A 52 -19.38 -3.68 0.02
C ASN A 52 -19.98 -4.97 -0.54
N THR A 53 -19.37 -5.55 -1.54
CA THR A 53 -19.78 -6.82 -2.12
C THR A 53 -19.18 -8.00 -1.37
N ILE A 54 -17.85 -8.00 -1.21
CA ILE A 54 -17.11 -9.14 -0.66
C ILE A 54 -17.47 -9.41 0.82
N GLN A 55 -17.72 -8.38 1.63
CA GLN A 55 -18.09 -8.51 3.04
C GLN A 55 -19.45 -9.21 3.28
N LYS A 56 -20.26 -9.41 2.24
CA LYS A 56 -21.51 -10.17 2.34
C LYS A 56 -21.30 -11.67 2.31
N ASP A 57 -20.17 -12.10 1.74
CA ASP A 57 -19.86 -13.51 1.51
C ASP A 57 -18.87 -14.05 2.56
N TYR A 58 -18.18 -13.17 3.28
CA TYR A 58 -17.15 -13.53 4.25
C TYR A 58 -17.39 -12.90 5.62
N ASP A 59 -17.26 -13.75 6.65
CA ASP A 59 -17.40 -13.37 8.06
C ASP A 59 -16.09 -12.73 8.62
N GLU A 60 -14.96 -13.03 8.00
CA GLU A 60 -13.66 -12.52 8.41
C GLU A 60 -12.83 -12.16 7.17
N ILE A 61 -12.30 -10.93 7.13
CA ILE A 61 -11.46 -10.44 6.04
C ILE A 61 -10.12 -9.98 6.60
N ILE A 62 -9.04 -10.51 6.00
CA ILE A 62 -7.67 -10.03 6.18
C ILE A 62 -7.23 -9.36 4.89
N ILE A 63 -6.41 -8.32 4.99
CA ILE A 63 -5.81 -7.64 3.83
C ILE A 63 -4.30 -7.79 3.88
N ILE A 64 -3.70 -8.14 2.73
CA ILE A 64 -2.28 -7.93 2.45
C ILE A 64 -2.19 -6.92 1.31
N ALA A 65 -1.47 -5.82 1.50
CA ALA A 65 -1.34 -4.79 0.48
C ALA A 65 0.08 -4.26 0.36
N ASN A 66 0.54 -4.09 -0.89
CA ASN A 66 1.87 -3.65 -1.23
C ASN A 66 1.89 -2.18 -1.66
N SER A 67 2.88 -1.41 -1.20
CA SER A 67 3.23 -0.09 -1.75
C SER A 67 2.03 0.86 -1.87
N ILE A 68 1.71 1.32 -3.08
CA ILE A 68 0.56 2.19 -3.37
C ILE A 68 -0.78 1.47 -3.12
N GLY A 69 -0.84 0.15 -3.25
CA GLY A 69 -2.03 -0.62 -2.89
C GLY A 69 -2.39 -0.45 -1.42
N ALA A 70 -1.39 -0.44 -0.52
CA ALA A 70 -1.60 -0.15 0.89
C ALA A 70 -2.10 1.29 1.11
N TYR A 71 -1.58 2.27 0.36
CA TYR A 71 -2.07 3.64 0.39
C TYR A 71 -3.56 3.73 0.01
N PHE A 72 -3.98 3.02 -1.05
CA PHE A 72 -5.37 3.00 -1.46
C PHE A 72 -6.29 2.31 -0.45
N VAL A 73 -5.83 1.22 0.19
CA VAL A 73 -6.54 0.61 1.33
C VAL A 73 -6.78 1.65 2.44
N MET A 74 -5.73 2.33 2.87
CA MET A 74 -5.80 3.31 3.96
C MET A 74 -6.68 4.51 3.61
N CYS A 75 -6.70 4.95 2.35
CA CYS A 75 -7.59 6.03 1.88
C CYS A 75 -9.06 5.63 1.85
N SER A 76 -9.35 4.33 1.67
CA SER A 76 -10.69 3.88 1.25
C SER A 76 -11.43 3.08 2.31
N LEU A 77 -10.71 2.32 3.15
CA LEU A 77 -11.30 1.24 3.95
C LEU A 77 -11.22 1.45 5.46
N ASN A 78 -10.93 2.68 5.92
CA ASN A 78 -10.79 2.97 7.34
C ASN A 78 -12.04 2.63 8.18
N GLU A 79 -13.23 2.69 7.58
CA GLU A 79 -14.52 2.43 8.24
C GLU A 79 -14.98 0.96 8.15
N TYR A 80 -14.25 0.10 7.40
CA TYR A 80 -14.62 -1.30 7.21
C TYR A 80 -14.12 -2.18 8.35
N ASP A 81 -14.87 -3.22 8.68
CA ASP A 81 -14.44 -4.23 9.65
C ASP A 81 -13.45 -5.19 8.99
N ILE A 82 -12.15 -4.91 9.18
CA ILE A 82 -11.04 -5.71 8.68
C ILE A 82 -10.34 -6.30 9.89
N LYS A 83 -10.27 -7.61 9.94
CA LYS A 83 -9.73 -8.36 11.06
C LYS A 83 -8.26 -8.08 11.30
N LYS A 84 -7.48 -7.97 10.22
CA LYS A 84 -6.04 -7.71 10.25
C LYS A 84 -5.57 -7.10 8.92
N THR A 85 -4.63 -6.19 8.99
CA THR A 85 -3.98 -5.63 7.81
C THR A 85 -2.47 -5.86 7.86
N TYR A 86 -1.94 -6.34 6.75
CA TYR A 86 -0.51 -6.49 6.50
C TYR A 86 -0.12 -5.53 5.38
N PHE A 87 0.77 -4.62 5.67
CA PHE A 87 1.29 -3.66 4.70
C PHE A 87 2.76 -3.93 4.42
N ILE A 88 3.11 -4.15 3.17
CA ILE A 88 4.47 -4.42 2.71
C ILE A 88 4.97 -3.18 1.99
N SER A 89 6.03 -2.56 2.51
CA SER A 89 6.60 -1.30 2.00
C SER A 89 5.54 -0.23 1.68
N PRO A 90 4.60 0.08 2.59
CA PRO A 90 3.47 0.94 2.27
C PRO A 90 3.90 2.38 1.98
N ILE A 91 3.22 3.04 1.05
CA ILE A 91 3.29 4.48 0.90
C ILE A 91 2.36 5.11 1.94
N VAL A 92 2.92 5.71 2.98
CA VAL A 92 2.16 6.31 4.09
C VAL A 92 2.11 7.85 4.05
N ASP A 93 2.92 8.47 3.18
CA ASP A 93 2.92 9.91 2.91
C ASP A 93 3.09 10.16 1.41
N MET A 94 1.97 10.11 0.68
CA MET A 94 1.96 10.31 -0.77
C MET A 94 2.39 11.72 -1.16
N LYS A 95 2.06 12.74 -0.36
CA LYS A 95 2.50 14.11 -0.62
C LYS A 95 4.02 14.19 -0.61
N LYS A 96 4.66 13.65 0.42
CA LYS A 96 6.12 13.61 0.55
C LYS A 96 6.76 12.81 -0.59
N LEU A 97 6.17 11.69 -0.99
CA LEU A 97 6.65 10.92 -2.15
C LEU A 97 6.61 11.77 -3.43
N ILE A 98 5.51 12.45 -3.73
CA ILE A 98 5.42 13.31 -4.92
C ILE A 98 6.44 14.45 -4.84
N GLU A 99 6.64 15.06 -3.68
CA GLU A 99 7.66 16.10 -3.48
C GLU A 99 9.09 15.56 -3.73
N ASN A 100 9.38 14.34 -3.28
CA ASN A 100 10.65 13.67 -3.59
C ASN A 100 10.80 13.39 -5.09
N MET A 101 9.74 12.89 -5.75
CA MET A 101 9.75 12.66 -7.20
C MET A 101 9.98 13.95 -8.00
N MET A 102 9.41 15.07 -7.54
CA MET A 102 9.67 16.40 -8.11
C MET A 102 11.15 16.78 -7.97
N LEU A 103 11.77 16.53 -6.81
CA LEU A 103 13.19 16.76 -6.59
C LEU A 103 14.06 15.89 -7.50
N TRP A 104 13.75 14.60 -7.64
CA TRP A 104 14.48 13.68 -8.52
C TRP A 104 14.39 14.08 -10.00
N ALA A 105 13.22 14.59 -10.40
CA ALA A 105 12.99 15.08 -11.77
C ALA A 105 13.50 16.51 -12.01
N ASN A 106 14.00 17.19 -10.96
CA ASN A 106 14.34 18.61 -10.99
C ASN A 106 13.17 19.51 -11.47
N VAL A 107 11.95 19.20 -11.01
CA VAL A 107 10.71 19.92 -11.34
C VAL A 107 10.28 20.76 -10.15
N SER A 108 10.03 22.04 -10.38
CA SER A 108 9.46 22.92 -9.36
C SER A 108 7.93 22.80 -9.29
N ILE A 109 7.35 23.14 -8.13
CA ILE A 109 5.89 23.18 -7.98
C ILE A 109 5.24 24.22 -8.92
N GLY A 110 5.92 25.31 -9.22
CA GLY A 110 5.47 26.31 -10.20
C GLY A 110 5.37 25.74 -11.60
N GLU A 111 6.38 24.98 -12.02
CA GLU A 111 6.40 24.29 -13.31
C GLU A 111 5.32 23.21 -13.40
N LEU A 112 5.18 22.37 -12.35
CA LEU A 112 4.12 21.36 -12.32
C LEU A 112 2.72 21.98 -12.36
N ARG A 113 2.52 23.10 -11.66
CA ARG A 113 1.25 23.84 -11.69
C ARG A 113 0.92 24.39 -13.08
N GLU A 114 1.92 24.89 -13.82
CA GLU A 114 1.76 25.43 -15.16
C GLU A 114 1.47 24.32 -16.19
N LYS A 115 2.29 23.26 -16.18
CA LYS A 115 2.21 22.15 -17.14
C LYS A 115 1.12 21.14 -16.82
N LYS A 116 0.60 21.11 -15.58
CA LYS A 116 -0.40 20.18 -15.03
C LYS A 116 0.10 18.75 -14.91
N ARG A 117 0.75 18.21 -15.92
CA ARG A 117 1.32 16.86 -15.95
C ARG A 117 2.71 16.89 -16.57
N ILE A 118 3.63 16.14 -15.97
CA ILE A 118 5.02 16.04 -16.44
C ILE A 118 5.45 14.58 -16.35
N GLU A 119 5.77 13.99 -17.49
CA GLU A 119 6.40 12.67 -17.57
C GLU A 119 7.83 12.77 -17.09
N THR A 120 8.22 11.88 -16.18
CA THR A 120 9.59 11.84 -15.65
C THR A 120 10.47 10.84 -16.38
N ALA A 121 11.77 11.02 -16.30
CA ALA A 121 12.74 10.09 -16.92
C ALA A 121 12.76 8.70 -16.26
N PHE A 122 12.20 8.55 -15.05
CA PHE A 122 12.07 7.28 -14.34
C PHE A 122 10.71 6.60 -14.51
N GLY A 123 9.88 7.09 -15.46
CA GLY A 123 8.67 6.42 -15.91
C GLY A 123 7.39 6.80 -15.15
N GLU A 124 7.47 7.64 -14.12
CA GLU A 124 6.30 8.11 -13.39
C GLU A 124 5.82 9.46 -13.93
N THR A 125 4.52 9.73 -13.81
CA THR A 125 3.93 11.01 -14.20
C THR A 125 3.66 11.85 -12.95
N LEU A 126 4.30 13.02 -12.87
CA LEU A 126 3.93 14.03 -11.89
C LEU A 126 2.62 14.70 -12.34
N ASP A 127 1.62 14.71 -11.46
CA ASP A 127 0.30 15.29 -11.73
C ASP A 127 -0.03 16.33 -10.66
N TYR A 128 -0.34 17.56 -11.09
CA TYR A 128 -0.63 18.67 -10.19
C TYR A 128 -1.96 18.48 -9.44
N GLU A 129 -2.96 17.87 -10.07
CA GLU A 129 -4.24 17.59 -9.43
C GLU A 129 -4.06 16.55 -8.31
N TYR A 130 -3.28 15.50 -8.59
CA TYR A 130 -2.95 14.49 -7.57
C TYR A 130 -2.20 15.14 -6.39
N TYR A 131 -1.19 15.96 -6.67
CA TYR A 131 -0.46 16.68 -5.62
C TYR A 131 -1.39 17.55 -4.75
N CYS A 132 -2.27 18.33 -5.37
CA CYS A 132 -3.23 19.17 -4.63
C CYS A 132 -4.17 18.31 -3.79
N TYR A 133 -4.69 17.22 -4.37
CA TYR A 133 -5.59 16.32 -3.66
C TYR A 133 -4.95 15.74 -2.40
N VAL A 134 -3.74 15.18 -2.49
CA VAL A 134 -3.09 14.55 -1.33
C VAL A 134 -2.65 15.57 -0.29
N LYS A 135 -2.34 16.80 -0.70
CA LYS A 135 -2.05 17.90 0.21
C LYS A 135 -3.28 18.31 1.03
N ASP A 136 -4.45 18.35 0.39
CA ASP A 136 -5.71 18.79 1.01
C ASP A 136 -6.43 17.63 1.73
N ASN A 137 -6.07 16.39 1.43
CA ASN A 137 -6.61 15.16 2.02
C ASN A 137 -5.48 14.29 2.59
N PRO A 138 -4.88 14.68 3.71
CA PRO A 138 -3.85 13.88 4.35
C PRO A 138 -4.41 12.50 4.74
N LEU A 139 -3.53 11.50 4.73
CA LEU A 139 -3.90 10.14 5.10
C LEU A 139 -4.39 10.11 6.55
N ASN A 140 -5.54 9.49 6.76
CA ASN A 140 -6.13 9.32 8.09
C ASN A 140 -6.45 7.83 8.28
N TRP A 141 -5.43 7.04 8.64
CA TRP A 141 -5.57 5.64 9.01
C TRP A 141 -5.53 5.51 10.53
N ASN A 142 -6.52 4.86 11.12
CA ASN A 142 -6.66 4.74 12.57
C ASN A 142 -6.75 3.28 13.05
N LYS A 143 -6.33 2.34 12.23
CA LYS A 143 -6.30 0.91 12.55
C LYS A 143 -4.87 0.44 12.77
N GLU A 144 -4.71 -0.38 13.80
CA GLU A 144 -3.50 -1.15 14.00
C GLU A 144 -3.21 -2.04 12.80
N SER A 145 -1.97 -2.05 12.35
CA SER A 145 -1.54 -2.82 11.19
C SER A 145 -0.18 -3.47 11.45
N TYR A 146 0.10 -4.54 10.73
CA TYR A 146 1.43 -5.14 10.67
C TYR A 146 2.13 -4.57 9.43
N ILE A 147 3.31 -3.98 9.64
CA ILE A 147 4.07 -3.32 8.58
C ILE A 147 5.41 -4.02 8.42
N LEU A 148 5.69 -4.48 7.21
CA LEU A 148 7.03 -4.94 6.80
C LEU A 148 7.68 -3.85 5.95
N TYR A 149 8.90 -3.47 6.31
CA TYR A 149 9.65 -2.40 5.67
C TYR A 149 11.07 -2.87 5.35
N GLY A 150 11.54 -2.60 4.14
CA GLY A 150 12.92 -2.86 3.73
C GLY A 150 13.84 -1.70 4.12
N GLU A 151 14.96 -1.99 4.79
CA GLU A 151 15.91 -0.96 5.23
C GLU A 151 16.44 -0.09 4.07
N LYS A 152 16.49 -0.65 2.85
CA LYS A 152 16.93 0.03 1.61
C LYS A 152 15.77 0.57 0.78
N ASP A 153 14.57 0.68 1.36
CA ASP A 153 13.44 1.33 0.69
C ASP A 153 13.82 2.77 0.29
N ASN A 154 13.67 3.07 -0.99
CA ASN A 154 14.03 4.36 -1.57
C ASN A 154 12.83 5.27 -1.85
N LEU A 155 11.61 4.81 -1.59
CA LEU A 155 10.38 5.59 -1.81
C LEU A 155 9.85 6.20 -0.52
N THR A 156 9.87 5.44 0.59
CA THR A 156 9.46 5.91 1.91
C THR A 156 10.67 5.87 2.85
N SER A 157 10.97 6.97 3.54
CA SER A 157 12.08 6.97 4.51
C SER A 157 11.71 6.23 5.78
N LEU A 158 12.73 5.65 6.47
CA LEU A 158 12.53 4.99 7.76
C LEU A 158 11.87 5.91 8.80
N GLU A 159 12.24 7.19 8.82
CA GLU A 159 11.63 8.19 9.71
C GLU A 159 10.12 8.33 9.45
N THR A 160 9.72 8.35 8.17
CA THR A 160 8.31 8.50 7.78
C THR A 160 7.50 7.27 8.19
N ILE A 161 8.01 6.06 7.94
CA ILE A 161 7.30 4.83 8.28
C ILE A 161 7.24 4.59 9.81
N ASP A 162 8.31 4.92 10.53
CA ASP A 162 8.37 4.81 11.99
C ASP A 162 7.39 5.78 12.68
N SER A 163 7.31 7.03 12.20
CA SER A 163 6.32 8.00 12.69
C SER A 163 4.90 7.51 12.45
N PHE A 164 4.61 7.03 11.24
CA PHE A 164 3.30 6.47 10.91
C PHE A 164 2.95 5.26 11.80
N ALA A 165 3.87 4.33 11.98
CA ALA A 165 3.64 3.16 12.82
C ALA A 165 3.34 3.53 14.28
N LYS A 166 4.03 4.54 14.83
CA LYS A 166 3.77 5.05 16.18
C LYS A 166 2.41 5.73 16.29
N GLU A 167 2.04 6.57 15.31
CA GLU A 167 0.76 7.28 15.29
C GLU A 167 -0.45 6.35 15.19
N THR A 168 -0.30 5.23 14.46
CA THR A 168 -1.37 4.24 14.26
C THR A 168 -1.30 3.06 15.23
N ALA A 169 -0.36 3.07 16.18
CA ALA A 169 -0.05 1.92 17.06
C ALA A 169 0.20 0.61 16.29
N SER A 170 0.79 0.71 15.10
CA SER A 170 1.07 -0.42 14.22
C SER A 170 2.39 -1.11 14.57
N HIS A 171 2.50 -2.39 14.23
CA HIS A 171 3.69 -3.21 14.44
C HIS A 171 4.64 -3.09 13.25
N LEU A 172 5.74 -2.37 13.42
CA LEU A 172 6.77 -2.21 12.39
C LEU A 172 7.86 -3.27 12.51
N THR A 173 8.07 -4.02 11.43
CA THR A 173 9.19 -4.95 11.26
C THR A 173 10.09 -4.45 10.13
N ILE A 174 11.39 -4.36 10.39
CA ILE A 174 12.37 -3.89 9.42
C ILE A 174 13.22 -5.07 8.97
N MET A 175 13.21 -5.36 7.67
CA MET A 175 14.16 -6.30 7.09
C MET A 175 15.47 -5.58 6.80
N LYS A 176 16.56 -6.02 7.45
CA LYS A 176 17.90 -5.52 7.15
C LYS A 176 18.24 -5.83 5.69
N ASP A 177 18.81 -4.85 5.00
CA ASP A 177 19.15 -4.91 3.58
C ASP A 177 17.95 -5.17 2.63
N GLY A 178 16.71 -5.23 3.13
CA GLY A 178 15.50 -5.37 2.32
C GLY A 178 15.25 -4.14 1.43
N GLU A 179 14.73 -4.37 0.25
CA GLU A 179 14.37 -3.33 -0.73
C GLU A 179 12.88 -2.97 -0.63
N HIS A 180 12.45 -1.94 -1.38
CA HIS A 180 11.03 -1.59 -1.48
C HIS A 180 10.19 -2.75 -2.05
N TRP A 181 10.70 -3.42 -3.07
CA TRP A 181 10.07 -4.59 -3.68
C TRP A 181 10.70 -5.89 -3.16
N PHE A 182 9.94 -6.61 -2.36
CA PHE A 182 10.31 -7.93 -1.83
C PHE A 182 10.19 -8.99 -2.93
N HIS A 183 11.28 -9.32 -3.61
CA HIS A 183 11.27 -10.18 -4.80
C HIS A 183 12.37 -11.25 -4.83
N THR A 184 13.41 -11.12 -4.02
CA THR A 184 14.46 -12.16 -3.95
C THR A 184 14.02 -13.31 -3.05
N ASP A 185 14.59 -14.50 -3.25
CA ASP A 185 14.29 -15.67 -2.41
C ASP A 185 14.49 -15.40 -0.91
N GLU A 186 15.50 -14.62 -0.55
CA GLU A 186 15.76 -14.21 0.83
C GLU A 186 14.68 -13.28 1.37
N GLN A 187 14.29 -12.30 0.58
CA GLN A 187 13.23 -11.34 0.94
C GLN A 187 11.87 -12.03 1.05
N LEU A 188 11.53 -12.92 0.12
CA LEU A 188 10.29 -13.71 0.16
C LEU A 188 10.26 -14.65 1.34
N LYS A 189 11.37 -15.31 1.66
CA LYS A 189 11.48 -16.15 2.86
C LYS A 189 11.28 -15.34 4.15
N PHE A 190 11.86 -14.15 4.23
CA PHE A 190 11.68 -13.26 5.38
C PHE A 190 10.22 -12.82 5.51
N LEU A 191 9.58 -12.46 4.39
CA LEU A 191 8.17 -12.12 4.32
C LEU A 191 7.28 -13.26 4.84
N ASP A 192 7.54 -14.50 4.39
CA ASP A 192 6.80 -15.68 4.83
C ASP A 192 6.94 -15.94 6.33
N GLU A 193 8.15 -15.83 6.85
CA GLU A 193 8.42 -15.98 8.29
C GLU A 193 7.75 -14.87 9.10
N TRP A 194 7.79 -13.65 8.62
CA TRP A 194 7.12 -12.52 9.26
C TRP A 194 5.60 -12.72 9.32
N ILE A 195 4.95 -13.14 8.23
CA ILE A 195 3.52 -13.47 8.21
C ILE A 195 3.22 -14.59 9.21
N LYS A 196 3.95 -15.72 9.17
CA LYS A 196 3.73 -16.85 10.07
C LYS A 196 3.85 -16.50 11.55
N ASN A 197 4.76 -15.58 11.89
CA ASN A 197 4.97 -15.15 13.27
C ASN A 197 3.93 -14.13 13.74
N THR A 198 3.12 -13.59 12.85
CA THR A 198 2.13 -12.55 13.14
C THR A 198 0.69 -12.98 12.86
N LEU A 199 0.47 -14.21 12.35
CA LEU A 199 -0.84 -14.84 12.23
C LEU A 199 -1.43 -15.13 13.61
#